data_21b9c9951b2fd4bc4aa9f4fb041099e0
#
_entry.id   21b9c9951b2fd4bc4aa9f4fb041099e0
#
_cell.length_a   1.000
_cell.length_b   1.000
_cell.length_c   1.000
_cell.angle_alpha   90.00
_cell.angle_beta   90.00
_cell.angle_gamma   90.00
#
_symmetry.space_group_name_H-M   'P 1'
#
loop_
_entity.id
_entity.type
_entity.pdbx_description
1 polymer ?
#
loop_
_entity_poly.entity_id
_entity_poly.type
_entity_poly.pdbx_seq_one_letter_code
_entity_poly.pdbx_strand_id
1 'polypeptide(L)'
;MKLSSIFSAVAIGLSAVGVVDAQQTQPACSSVYTRKEILSLTASEWNLYKAIMTAMQRDGWFQWFAYLHTTWFPQIHGHSQFFPFHRRFVYEWERVGKQYNSGFAQPYWDEMRDYRQPAASQVLTSNWVGGNGQGTNRCVQNGMQAGWTMTYPSSHCFTRNFRNNGNPTAWYSPEYINSIGQRSTNMDSFRSGIEYSLHGIVHLDIGGDMAQRSSPNDWIFMLHHANLDRLWWQWQASGHLWTMDGPNADGSAISLTSAITYFNEPIRNVMQLGYGQMCFQYASNLLSRRDLDATSESRIVSKLP
;
A
#
# COMPACT_ATOMS: atom_id res chain seq x y z
N MET A 1 85.24 -19.82 -7.66
CA MET A 1 84.41 -18.61 -7.42
C MET A 1 82.96 -19.02 -7.74
N LYS A 2 82.11 -19.16 -6.73
CA LYS A 2 80.68 -19.50 -6.88
C LYS A 2 79.91 -18.23 -6.68
N LEU A 3 79.18 -17.74 -7.72
CA LEU A 3 78.20 -16.66 -7.59
C LEU A 3 76.86 -17.28 -7.17
N SER A 4 76.39 -16.94 -5.99
CA SER A 4 75.02 -17.26 -5.54
C SER A 4 74.11 -16.12 -5.96
N SER A 5 73.11 -16.42 -6.81
CA SER A 5 72.02 -15.50 -7.20
C SER A 5 70.92 -15.56 -6.16
N ILE A 6 70.65 -14.44 -5.51
CA ILE A 6 69.53 -14.27 -4.57
C ILE A 6 68.33 -13.78 -5.41
N PHE A 7 67.32 -14.63 -5.58
CA PHE A 7 66.02 -14.22 -6.12
C PHE A 7 65.15 -13.72 -4.94
N SER A 8 64.93 -12.42 -4.92
CA SER A 8 63.91 -11.82 -4.03
C SER A 8 62.53 -11.95 -4.70
N ALA A 9 61.70 -12.79 -4.12
CA ALA A 9 60.29 -12.87 -4.49
C ALA A 9 59.54 -11.66 -3.90
N VAL A 10 59.10 -10.76 -4.74
CA VAL A 10 58.17 -9.69 -4.39
C VAL A 10 56.74 -10.29 -4.40
N ALA A 11 56.18 -10.50 -3.21
CA ALA A 11 54.80 -10.88 -3.07
C ALA A 11 53.92 -9.63 -3.26
N ILE A 12 53.29 -9.55 -4.42
CA ILE A 12 52.25 -8.54 -4.68
C ILE A 12 50.99 -9.00 -3.95
N GLY A 13 50.75 -8.43 -2.79
CA GLY A 13 49.47 -8.57 -2.09
C GLY A 13 48.36 -7.92 -2.88
N LEU A 14 47.55 -8.68 -3.60
CA LEU A 14 46.27 -8.22 -4.08
C LEU A 14 45.35 -7.97 -2.85
N SER A 15 45.28 -6.73 -2.41
CA SER A 15 44.21 -6.27 -1.56
C SER A 15 42.92 -6.35 -2.39
N ALA A 16 42.10 -7.34 -2.17
CA ALA A 16 40.74 -7.35 -2.63
C ALA A 16 40.03 -6.15 -1.97
N VAL A 17 40.00 -5.03 -2.65
CA VAL A 17 39.08 -3.95 -2.30
C VAL A 17 37.69 -4.51 -2.56
N GLY A 18 37.07 -5.04 -1.51
CA GLY A 18 35.67 -5.33 -1.51
C GLY A 18 34.97 -4.05 -1.91
N VAL A 19 34.35 -4.04 -3.08
CA VAL A 19 33.37 -3.01 -3.44
C VAL A 19 32.24 -3.23 -2.43
N VAL A 20 32.32 -2.54 -1.31
CA VAL A 20 31.16 -2.30 -0.46
C VAL A 20 30.26 -1.47 -1.37
N ASP A 21 29.29 -2.12 -1.97
CA ASP A 21 28.18 -1.44 -2.62
C ASP A 21 27.59 -0.55 -1.54
N ALA A 22 27.96 0.72 -1.57
CA ALA A 22 27.47 1.71 -0.62
C ALA A 22 26.00 1.90 -0.95
N GLN A 23 25.16 0.99 -0.46
CA GLN A 23 23.74 1.20 -0.30
C GLN A 23 23.63 2.46 0.55
N GLN A 24 23.46 3.59 -0.11
CA GLN A 24 23.43 4.89 0.54
C GLN A 24 22.16 4.90 1.40
N THR A 25 22.32 4.49 2.65
CA THR A 25 21.26 4.48 3.63
C THR A 25 20.86 5.93 3.88
N GLN A 26 19.59 6.23 3.63
CA GLN A 26 19.00 7.48 4.08
C GLN A 26 19.20 7.59 5.60
N PRO A 27 19.32 8.82 6.17
CA PRO A 27 19.47 8.98 7.61
C PRO A 27 18.25 8.39 8.32
N ALA A 28 18.48 7.74 9.47
CA ALA A 28 17.40 7.26 10.32
C ALA A 28 16.52 8.43 10.80
N CYS A 29 15.22 8.21 10.86
CA CYS A 29 14.28 9.20 11.36
C CYS A 29 14.48 9.44 12.85
N SER A 30 14.39 10.69 13.29
CA SER A 30 14.42 11.06 14.71
C SER A 30 13.20 10.56 15.47
N SER A 31 12.08 10.37 14.79
CA SER A 31 10.87 9.75 15.31
C SER A 31 10.14 9.01 14.20
N VAL A 32 9.48 7.91 14.56
CA VAL A 32 8.70 7.07 13.63
C VAL A 32 7.29 6.95 14.19
N TYR A 33 6.28 7.36 13.39
CA TYR A 33 4.88 7.18 13.76
C TYR A 33 4.33 5.88 13.19
N THR A 34 3.18 5.45 13.70
CA THR A 34 2.58 4.16 13.32
C THR A 34 1.30 4.37 12.54
N ARG A 35 1.23 3.79 11.34
CA ARG A 35 -0.01 3.61 10.58
C ARG A 35 -0.78 2.44 11.18
N LYS A 36 -2.00 2.70 11.63
CA LYS A 36 -2.86 1.72 12.31
C LYS A 36 -3.82 1.05 11.33
N GLU A 37 -4.29 -0.12 11.70
CA GLU A 37 -5.46 -0.72 11.05
C GLU A 37 -6.69 0.13 11.40
N ILE A 38 -7.55 0.40 10.41
CA ILE A 38 -8.64 1.39 10.55
C ILE A 38 -9.59 1.08 11.71
N LEU A 39 -9.94 -0.19 11.94
CA LEU A 39 -10.83 -0.58 13.04
C LEU A 39 -10.16 -0.54 14.42
N SER A 40 -8.85 -0.32 14.48
CA SER A 40 -8.11 -0.11 15.73
C SER A 40 -8.03 1.35 16.15
N LEU A 41 -8.57 2.26 15.35
CA LEU A 41 -8.64 3.68 15.70
C LEU A 41 -9.58 3.90 16.87
N THR A 42 -9.17 4.74 17.80
CA THR A 42 -10.07 5.22 18.85
C THR A 42 -11.17 6.12 18.24
N ALA A 43 -12.27 6.29 18.96
CA ALA A 43 -13.33 7.20 18.52
C ALA A 43 -12.84 8.64 18.30
N SER A 44 -11.88 9.10 19.10
CA SER A 44 -11.26 10.42 18.94
C SER A 44 -10.45 10.51 17.67
N GLU A 45 -9.60 9.51 17.37
CA GLU A 45 -8.83 9.45 16.13
C GLU A 45 -9.75 9.37 14.90
N TRP A 46 -10.78 8.54 14.96
CA TRP A 46 -11.76 8.43 13.88
C TRP A 46 -12.47 9.75 13.59
N ASN A 47 -12.93 10.45 14.64
CA ASN A 47 -13.56 11.75 14.48
C ASN A 47 -12.59 12.80 13.90
N LEU A 48 -11.35 12.81 14.35
CA LEU A 48 -10.29 13.66 13.79
C LEU A 48 -10.09 13.36 12.30
N TYR A 49 -9.99 12.09 11.92
CA TYR A 49 -9.74 11.70 10.53
C TYR A 49 -10.92 12.06 9.63
N LYS A 50 -12.16 11.88 10.09
CA LYS A 50 -13.35 12.37 9.36
C LYS A 50 -13.27 13.88 9.10
N ALA A 51 -12.90 14.67 10.10
CA ALA A 51 -12.78 16.12 9.95
C ALA A 51 -11.68 16.49 8.94
N ILE A 52 -10.52 15.82 8.98
CA ILE A 52 -9.43 16.02 8.02
C ILE A 52 -9.89 15.66 6.61
N MET A 53 -10.51 14.50 6.40
CA MET A 53 -10.99 14.07 5.08
C MET A 53 -12.03 15.04 4.51
N THR A 54 -12.95 15.53 5.36
CA THR A 54 -13.94 16.55 4.95
C THR A 54 -13.26 17.87 4.54
N ALA A 55 -12.24 18.29 5.27
CA ALA A 55 -11.47 19.50 4.91
C ALA A 55 -10.68 19.30 3.60
N MET A 56 -10.03 18.14 3.44
CA MET A 56 -9.32 17.80 2.20
C MET A 56 -10.26 17.73 0.98
N GLN A 57 -11.49 17.23 1.15
CA GLN A 57 -12.50 17.24 0.09
C GLN A 57 -12.90 18.66 -0.28
N ARG A 58 -13.24 19.49 0.71
CA ARG A 58 -13.59 20.91 0.49
C ARG A 58 -12.50 21.66 -0.27
N ASP A 59 -11.25 21.40 0.05
CA ASP A 59 -10.10 22.11 -0.51
C ASP A 59 -9.57 21.47 -1.81
N GLY A 60 -10.28 20.46 -2.36
CA GLY A 60 -10.04 19.88 -3.69
C GLY A 60 -8.96 18.81 -3.76
N TRP A 61 -8.44 18.33 -2.62
CA TRP A 61 -7.35 17.36 -2.63
C TRP A 61 -7.76 15.99 -3.19
N PHE A 62 -8.99 15.52 -2.94
CA PHE A 62 -9.46 14.25 -3.52
C PHE A 62 -9.41 14.27 -5.04
N GLN A 63 -9.93 15.35 -5.66
CA GLN A 63 -9.87 15.50 -7.12
C GLN A 63 -8.45 15.64 -7.66
N TRP A 64 -7.56 16.32 -6.92
CA TRP A 64 -6.16 16.43 -7.34
C TRP A 64 -5.45 15.08 -7.36
N PHE A 65 -5.62 14.27 -6.30
CA PHE A 65 -5.06 12.92 -6.25
C PHE A 65 -5.70 12.01 -7.31
N ALA A 66 -7.01 12.11 -7.55
CA ALA A 66 -7.70 11.38 -8.62
C ALA A 66 -7.20 11.77 -10.01
N TYR A 67 -6.99 13.06 -10.26
CA TYR A 67 -6.38 13.56 -11.50
C TYR A 67 -4.96 13.02 -11.68
N LEU A 68 -4.12 13.10 -10.66
CA LEU A 68 -2.74 12.65 -10.73
C LEU A 68 -2.65 11.15 -11.04
N HIS A 69 -3.41 10.33 -10.32
CA HIS A 69 -3.47 8.89 -10.53
C HIS A 69 -3.96 8.53 -11.94
N THR A 70 -5.00 9.22 -12.43
CA THR A 70 -5.53 9.01 -13.79
C THR A 70 -4.50 9.36 -14.85
N THR A 71 -3.79 10.48 -14.69
CA THR A 71 -2.79 10.99 -15.64
C THR A 71 -1.64 10.00 -15.80
N TRP A 72 -1.18 9.41 -14.72
CA TRP A 72 -0.02 8.53 -14.72
C TRP A 72 -0.37 7.04 -14.70
N PHE A 73 -1.65 6.70 -14.79
CA PHE A 73 -2.15 5.32 -14.68
C PHE A 73 -1.38 4.31 -15.53
N PRO A 74 -1.10 4.56 -16.83
CA PRO A 74 -0.38 3.59 -17.66
C PRO A 74 1.06 3.34 -17.22
N GLN A 75 1.71 4.31 -16.57
CA GLN A 75 3.11 4.23 -16.13
C GLN A 75 3.27 3.59 -14.76
N ILE A 76 2.20 3.52 -13.97
CA ILE A 76 2.24 3.10 -12.57
C ILE A 76 1.50 1.78 -12.29
N HIS A 77 0.88 1.18 -13.32
CA HIS A 77 0.19 -0.11 -13.22
C HIS A 77 0.71 -1.09 -14.28
N GLY A 78 0.71 -2.38 -13.94
CA GLY A 78 1.25 -3.42 -14.80
C GLY A 78 2.77 -3.48 -14.87
N HIS A 79 3.47 -2.62 -14.16
CA HIS A 79 4.93 -2.44 -14.19
C HIS A 79 5.50 -2.28 -12.78
N SER A 80 6.82 -2.40 -12.66
CA SER A 80 7.48 -2.37 -11.35
C SER A 80 7.50 -0.99 -10.66
N GLN A 81 6.98 0.06 -11.30
CA GLN A 81 6.67 1.35 -10.66
C GLN A 81 5.50 1.26 -9.65
N PHE A 82 4.69 0.21 -9.69
CA PHE A 82 3.47 0.09 -8.90
C PHE A 82 3.69 0.38 -7.41
N PHE A 83 4.55 -0.38 -6.74
CA PHE A 83 4.77 -0.21 -5.30
C PHE A 83 5.51 1.08 -4.94
N PRO A 84 6.66 1.43 -5.59
CA PRO A 84 7.35 2.68 -5.27
C PRO A 84 6.47 3.91 -5.44
N PHE A 85 5.69 3.96 -6.54
CA PHE A 85 4.78 5.06 -6.77
C PHE A 85 3.70 5.13 -5.71
N HIS A 86 2.98 4.04 -5.43
CA HIS A 86 1.86 4.06 -4.50
C HIS A 86 2.29 4.28 -3.04
N ARG A 87 3.46 3.78 -2.61
CA ARG A 87 4.05 4.15 -1.31
C ARG A 87 4.26 5.66 -1.21
N ARG A 88 4.87 6.24 -2.24
CA ARG A 88 5.14 7.68 -2.29
C ARG A 88 3.87 8.50 -2.40
N PHE A 89 2.87 8.01 -3.13
CA PHE A 89 1.57 8.65 -3.33
C PHE A 89 0.75 8.68 -2.02
N VAL A 90 0.67 7.56 -1.31
CA VAL A 90 0.03 7.49 0.01
C VAL A 90 0.76 8.36 1.04
N TYR A 91 2.09 8.40 0.99
CA TYR A 91 2.87 9.31 1.84
C TYR A 91 2.56 10.78 1.52
N GLU A 92 2.43 11.16 0.25
CA GLU A 92 2.05 12.53 -0.13
C GLU A 92 0.64 12.89 0.36
N TRP A 93 -0.31 11.99 0.21
CA TRP A 93 -1.63 12.15 0.80
C TRP A 93 -1.58 12.39 2.31
N GLU A 94 -0.81 11.58 3.01
CA GLU A 94 -0.64 11.73 4.46
C GLU A 94 0.04 13.05 4.83
N ARG A 95 1.02 13.48 4.04
CA ARG A 95 1.68 14.78 4.21
C ARG A 95 0.70 15.95 4.07
N VAL A 96 -0.22 15.86 3.12
CA VAL A 96 -1.32 16.83 2.97
C VAL A 96 -2.25 16.78 4.18
N GLY A 97 -2.69 15.59 4.60
CA GLY A 97 -3.53 15.42 5.79
C GLY A 97 -2.91 16.01 7.06
N LYS A 98 -1.58 15.89 7.21
CA LYS A 98 -0.81 16.48 8.32
C LYS A 98 -0.80 18.01 8.33
N GLN A 99 -1.10 18.68 7.23
CA GLN A 99 -1.25 20.14 7.21
C GLN A 99 -2.51 20.58 7.96
N TYR A 100 -3.54 19.73 8.03
CA TYR A 100 -4.76 19.99 8.81
C TYR A 100 -4.60 19.60 10.28
N ASN A 101 -3.87 18.50 10.54
CA ASN A 101 -3.51 18.10 11.90
C ASN A 101 -2.28 17.19 11.87
N SER A 102 -1.23 17.58 12.58
CA SER A 102 0.05 16.85 12.63
C SER A 102 -0.05 15.43 13.20
N GLY A 103 -1.11 15.13 13.96
CA GLY A 103 -1.40 13.78 14.48
C GLY A 103 -2.00 12.83 13.45
N PHE A 104 -2.31 13.28 12.23
CA PHE A 104 -2.82 12.40 11.19
C PHE A 104 -1.75 11.39 10.76
N ALA A 105 -2.13 10.11 10.71
CA ALA A 105 -1.37 9.05 10.08
C ALA A 105 -2.33 8.22 9.23
N GLN A 106 -2.02 8.02 7.94
CA GLN A 106 -2.92 7.29 7.04
C GLN A 106 -3.15 5.85 7.56
N PRO A 107 -4.36 5.47 7.96
CA PRO A 107 -4.64 4.09 8.37
C PRO A 107 -4.66 3.16 7.15
N TYR A 108 -4.59 1.86 7.42
CA TYR A 108 -4.81 0.83 6.40
C TYR A 108 -6.04 -0.01 6.73
N TRP A 109 -6.63 -0.62 5.72
CA TRP A 109 -7.66 -1.64 5.89
C TRP A 109 -7.03 -3.01 5.62
N ASP A 110 -7.08 -3.90 6.60
CA ASP A 110 -6.61 -5.28 6.41
C ASP A 110 -7.73 -6.12 5.77
N GLU A 111 -7.85 -6.02 4.44
CA GLU A 111 -8.90 -6.69 3.65
C GLU A 111 -8.87 -8.23 3.82
N MET A 112 -7.73 -8.78 4.20
CA MET A 112 -7.61 -10.22 4.44
C MET A 112 -8.42 -10.70 5.65
N ARG A 113 -8.84 -9.81 6.55
CA ARG A 113 -9.77 -10.15 7.65
C ARG A 113 -11.19 -10.38 7.14
N ASP A 114 -11.57 -9.66 6.10
CA ASP A 114 -12.93 -9.63 5.57
C ASP A 114 -13.08 -10.48 4.30
N TYR A 115 -12.03 -11.20 3.89
CA TYR A 115 -11.94 -11.83 2.56
C TYR A 115 -13.09 -12.78 2.24
N ARG A 116 -13.70 -13.45 3.22
CA ARG A 116 -14.79 -14.42 2.99
C ARG A 116 -16.12 -13.75 2.65
N GLN A 117 -16.36 -12.59 3.23
CA GLN A 117 -17.62 -11.83 3.08
C GLN A 117 -17.31 -10.32 3.05
N PRO A 118 -16.71 -9.80 1.99
CA PRO A 118 -16.25 -8.41 1.95
C PRO A 118 -17.36 -7.39 2.20
N ALA A 119 -18.57 -7.63 1.67
CA ALA A 119 -19.71 -6.73 1.88
C ALA A 119 -20.18 -6.65 3.35
N ALA A 120 -19.82 -7.62 4.17
CA ALA A 120 -20.14 -7.64 5.60
C ALA A 120 -19.02 -7.01 6.46
N SER A 121 -17.98 -6.44 5.84
CA SER A 121 -16.92 -5.76 6.55
C SER A 121 -17.46 -4.64 7.41
N GLN A 122 -16.99 -4.56 8.66
CA GLN A 122 -17.30 -3.45 9.55
C GLN A 122 -16.83 -2.10 8.97
N VAL A 123 -15.77 -2.09 8.18
CA VAL A 123 -15.25 -0.89 7.50
C VAL A 123 -16.29 -0.30 6.56
N LEU A 124 -17.09 -1.14 5.89
CA LEU A 124 -18.12 -0.75 4.92
C LEU A 124 -19.47 -0.42 5.57
N THR A 125 -19.50 -0.06 6.86
CA THR A 125 -20.72 0.35 7.55
C THR A 125 -20.84 1.87 7.65
N SER A 126 -22.05 2.34 8.01
CA SER A 126 -22.34 3.76 8.22
C SER A 126 -21.49 4.42 9.31
N ASN A 127 -20.97 3.64 10.25
CA ASN A 127 -20.11 4.14 11.33
C ASN A 127 -18.67 4.45 10.84
N TRP A 128 -18.29 3.89 9.69
CA TRP A 128 -16.96 4.01 9.12
C TRP A 128 -17.02 4.67 7.73
N VAL A 129 -16.48 4.02 6.70
CA VAL A 129 -16.37 4.63 5.36
C VAL A 129 -17.68 4.58 4.57
N GLY A 130 -18.69 3.84 5.04
CA GLY A 130 -19.96 3.66 4.35
C GLY A 130 -19.98 2.47 3.39
N GLY A 131 -21.18 2.04 3.05
CA GLY A 131 -21.43 0.85 2.23
C GLY A 131 -21.62 1.14 0.75
N ASN A 132 -22.42 0.26 0.13
CA ASN A 132 -22.76 0.33 -1.29
C ASN A 132 -23.58 1.59 -1.63
N GLY A 133 -23.41 2.08 -2.85
CA GLY A 133 -24.23 3.17 -3.40
C GLY A 133 -25.68 2.75 -3.61
N GLN A 134 -26.58 3.74 -3.57
CA GLN A 134 -28.02 3.53 -3.64
C GLN A 134 -28.63 4.24 -4.86
N GLY A 135 -29.83 3.78 -5.23
CA GLY A 135 -30.57 4.32 -6.37
C GLY A 135 -29.92 4.01 -7.72
N THR A 136 -30.44 4.58 -8.76
CA THR A 136 -29.99 4.39 -10.16
C THR A 136 -28.54 4.86 -10.34
N ASN A 137 -28.20 5.99 -9.71
CA ASN A 137 -26.86 6.60 -9.85
C ASN A 137 -25.81 6.00 -8.90
N ARG A 138 -26.19 5.04 -8.02
CA ARG A 138 -25.27 4.41 -7.09
C ARG A 138 -24.53 5.38 -6.15
N CYS A 139 -25.19 6.51 -5.78
CA CYS A 139 -24.64 7.49 -4.86
C CYS A 139 -24.52 6.91 -3.44
N VAL A 140 -23.40 7.14 -2.78
CA VAL A 140 -23.18 6.69 -1.39
C VAL A 140 -23.93 7.62 -0.43
N GLN A 141 -24.80 7.04 0.41
CA GLN A 141 -25.71 7.77 1.28
C GLN A 141 -25.36 7.64 2.78
N ASN A 142 -24.33 6.88 3.12
CA ASN A 142 -23.93 6.65 4.51
C ASN A 142 -22.40 6.61 4.66
N GLY A 143 -21.93 6.67 5.90
CA GLY A 143 -20.50 6.68 6.21
C GLY A 143 -19.85 8.06 5.99
N MET A 144 -18.51 8.07 6.04
CA MET A 144 -17.71 9.29 6.04
C MET A 144 -17.93 10.17 4.80
N GLN A 145 -18.04 9.54 3.62
CA GLN A 145 -18.16 10.24 2.33
C GLN A 145 -19.63 10.38 1.86
N ALA A 146 -20.60 10.21 2.75
CA ALA A 146 -22.02 10.29 2.42
C ALA A 146 -22.39 11.66 1.80
N GLY A 147 -23.06 11.60 0.64
CA GLY A 147 -23.55 12.79 -0.05
C GLY A 147 -22.48 13.68 -0.67
N TRP A 148 -21.22 13.22 -0.77
CA TRP A 148 -20.18 14.00 -1.42
C TRP A 148 -20.42 14.13 -2.92
N THR A 149 -20.03 15.29 -3.46
CA THR A 149 -19.93 15.51 -4.90
C THR A 149 -18.46 15.50 -5.28
N MET A 150 -18.12 14.65 -6.24
CA MET A 150 -16.81 14.61 -6.86
C MET A 150 -16.82 15.49 -8.11
N THR A 151 -15.70 16.13 -8.40
CA THR A 151 -15.60 17.06 -9.54
C THR A 151 -14.71 16.56 -10.66
N TYR A 152 -13.97 15.46 -10.42
CA TYR A 152 -13.10 14.83 -11.40
C TYR A 152 -13.49 13.35 -11.60
N PRO A 153 -13.54 12.83 -12.84
CA PRO A 153 -13.22 13.47 -14.13
C PRO A 153 -14.31 14.45 -14.61
N SER A 154 -15.50 14.39 -14.03
CA SER A 154 -16.62 15.30 -14.23
C SER A 154 -17.45 15.37 -12.96
N SER A 155 -18.33 16.37 -12.82
CA SER A 155 -19.18 16.50 -11.63
C SER A 155 -20.18 15.36 -11.52
N HIS A 156 -20.15 14.61 -10.40
CA HIS A 156 -21.04 13.50 -10.08
C HIS A 156 -21.15 13.27 -8.58
N CYS A 157 -22.18 12.59 -8.11
CA CYS A 157 -22.23 12.15 -6.73
C CYS A 157 -21.19 11.05 -6.51
N PHE A 158 -20.55 11.02 -5.35
CA PHE A 158 -19.63 9.96 -4.99
C PHE A 158 -20.31 8.58 -5.03
N THR A 159 -19.73 7.61 -5.75
CA THR A 159 -20.38 6.35 -6.08
C THR A 159 -19.61 5.13 -5.59
N ARG A 160 -20.36 4.09 -5.16
CA ARG A 160 -19.90 2.71 -5.05
C ARG A 160 -20.94 1.80 -5.68
N ASN A 161 -20.50 0.76 -6.36
CA ASN A 161 -21.37 -0.22 -6.98
C ASN A 161 -20.80 -1.63 -6.74
N PHE A 162 -21.06 -2.14 -5.56
CA PHE A 162 -20.58 -3.47 -5.16
C PHE A 162 -20.97 -4.51 -6.19
N ARG A 163 -19.96 -5.27 -6.63
CA ARG A 163 -20.12 -6.29 -7.66
C ARG A 163 -21.18 -7.33 -7.27
N ASN A 164 -21.69 -8.08 -8.24
CA ASN A 164 -22.70 -9.12 -8.05
C ASN A 164 -23.96 -8.62 -7.31
N ASN A 165 -24.51 -7.49 -7.76
CA ASN A 165 -25.70 -6.86 -7.17
C ASN A 165 -25.58 -6.56 -5.68
N GLY A 166 -24.40 -6.11 -5.24
CA GLY A 166 -24.16 -5.71 -3.85
C GLY A 166 -23.59 -6.82 -2.98
N ASN A 167 -23.29 -7.97 -3.54
CA ASN A 167 -22.74 -9.12 -2.82
C ASN A 167 -21.44 -9.64 -3.49
N PRO A 168 -20.32 -8.91 -3.35
CA PRO A 168 -19.03 -9.34 -3.89
C PRO A 168 -18.67 -10.75 -3.43
N THR A 169 -18.00 -11.48 -4.29
CA THR A 169 -17.49 -12.82 -3.97
C THR A 169 -16.36 -12.73 -2.94
N ALA A 170 -16.00 -13.87 -2.35
CA ALA A 170 -14.84 -13.93 -1.46
C ALA A 170 -13.58 -13.42 -2.17
N TRP A 171 -12.79 -12.62 -1.47
CA TRP A 171 -11.48 -12.17 -1.91
C TRP A 171 -10.41 -13.23 -1.66
N TYR A 172 -9.16 -12.90 -1.90
CA TYR A 172 -8.04 -13.81 -1.68
C TYR A 172 -7.77 -14.02 -0.19
N SER A 173 -7.58 -15.27 0.22
CA SER A 173 -7.32 -15.61 1.61
C SER A 173 -5.93 -15.14 2.08
N PRO A 174 -5.72 -14.97 3.40
CA PRO A 174 -4.40 -14.67 3.95
C PRO A 174 -3.32 -15.67 3.53
N GLU A 175 -3.68 -16.98 3.46
CA GLU A 175 -2.76 -18.04 3.05
C GLU A 175 -2.31 -17.87 1.60
N TYR A 176 -3.25 -17.51 0.70
CA TYR A 176 -2.93 -17.24 -0.70
C TYR A 176 -2.00 -16.02 -0.83
N ILE A 177 -2.32 -14.92 -0.18
CA ILE A 177 -1.49 -13.70 -0.22
C ILE A 177 -0.10 -13.96 0.38
N ASN A 178 -0.03 -14.66 1.52
CA ASN A 178 1.25 -15.05 2.11
C ASN A 178 2.07 -15.95 1.17
N SER A 179 1.40 -16.86 0.43
CA SER A 179 2.08 -17.71 -0.55
C SER A 179 2.71 -16.92 -1.70
N ILE A 180 2.12 -15.77 -2.09
CA ILE A 180 2.73 -14.87 -3.07
C ILE A 180 4.07 -14.35 -2.53
N GLY A 181 4.08 -13.84 -1.30
CA GLY A 181 5.31 -13.37 -0.65
C GLY A 181 6.39 -14.44 -0.55
N GLN A 182 6.01 -15.68 -0.18
CA GLN A 182 6.95 -16.80 0.00
C GLN A 182 7.58 -17.28 -1.32
N ARG A 183 6.82 -17.31 -2.42
CA ARG A 183 7.31 -17.80 -3.73
C ARG A 183 7.96 -16.72 -4.58
N SER A 184 7.76 -15.44 -4.27
CA SER A 184 8.31 -14.33 -5.04
C SER A 184 9.74 -14.04 -4.61
N THR A 185 10.69 -14.27 -5.52
CA THR A 185 12.11 -14.01 -5.28
C THR A 185 12.60 -12.69 -5.84
N ASN A 186 11.76 -12.00 -6.62
CA ASN A 186 12.05 -10.73 -7.23
C ASN A 186 10.83 -9.79 -7.18
N MET A 187 11.05 -8.49 -7.43
CA MET A 187 10.02 -7.46 -7.30
C MET A 187 8.89 -7.64 -8.33
N ASP A 188 9.21 -7.97 -9.57
CA ASP A 188 8.19 -8.09 -10.61
C ASP A 188 7.21 -9.24 -10.35
N SER A 189 7.71 -10.38 -9.85
CA SER A 189 6.84 -11.51 -9.46
C SER A 189 5.97 -11.18 -8.23
N PHE A 190 6.53 -10.49 -7.23
CA PHE A 190 5.75 -10.05 -6.07
C PHE A 190 4.68 -9.03 -6.48
N ARG A 191 5.08 -8.01 -7.24
CA ARG A 191 4.20 -6.97 -7.75
C ARG A 191 3.05 -7.59 -8.56
N SER A 192 3.35 -8.42 -9.56
CA SER A 192 2.30 -9.01 -10.41
C SER A 192 1.36 -9.92 -9.60
N GLY A 193 1.90 -10.67 -8.64
CA GLY A 193 1.09 -11.50 -7.76
C GLY A 193 0.08 -10.71 -6.94
N ILE A 194 0.47 -9.58 -6.37
CA ILE A 194 -0.41 -8.73 -5.55
C ILE A 194 -1.30 -7.85 -6.43
N GLU A 195 -0.76 -7.20 -7.45
CA GLU A 195 -1.49 -6.26 -8.30
C GLU A 195 -2.65 -6.94 -9.05
N TYR A 196 -2.42 -8.14 -9.62
CA TYR A 196 -3.45 -8.87 -10.36
C TYR A 196 -4.33 -9.78 -9.49
N SER A 197 -4.13 -9.78 -8.19
CA SER A 197 -4.99 -10.49 -7.25
C SER A 197 -5.71 -9.52 -6.30
N LEU A 198 -5.18 -9.33 -5.08
CA LEU A 198 -5.81 -8.53 -4.03
C LEU A 198 -6.12 -7.10 -4.48
N HIS A 199 -5.17 -6.42 -5.15
CA HIS A 199 -5.40 -5.06 -5.63
C HIS A 199 -6.55 -5.01 -6.63
N GLY A 200 -6.51 -5.81 -7.68
CA GLY A 200 -7.53 -5.76 -8.73
C GLY A 200 -8.92 -6.13 -8.22
N ILE A 201 -9.04 -7.15 -7.36
CA ILE A 201 -10.36 -7.60 -6.89
C ILE A 201 -11.02 -6.56 -5.97
N VAL A 202 -10.28 -5.89 -5.09
CA VAL A 202 -10.84 -4.86 -4.19
C VAL A 202 -11.38 -3.70 -5.01
N HIS A 203 -10.61 -3.19 -5.98
CA HIS A 203 -11.06 -2.14 -6.89
C HIS A 203 -12.36 -2.51 -7.62
N LEU A 204 -12.39 -3.68 -8.23
CA LEU A 204 -13.53 -4.13 -9.04
C LEU A 204 -14.77 -4.44 -8.20
N ASP A 205 -14.59 -4.99 -7.01
CA ASP A 205 -15.70 -5.44 -6.16
C ASP A 205 -16.36 -4.29 -5.39
N ILE A 206 -15.59 -3.27 -4.98
CA ILE A 206 -16.15 -2.03 -4.45
C ILE A 206 -16.84 -1.22 -5.55
N GLY A 207 -16.29 -1.23 -6.76
CA GLY A 207 -16.94 -0.63 -7.93
C GLY A 207 -17.12 0.89 -7.82
N GLY A 208 -17.97 1.45 -8.65
CA GLY A 208 -18.19 2.91 -8.69
C GLY A 208 -16.89 3.68 -8.93
N ASP A 209 -16.64 4.74 -8.15
CA ASP A 209 -15.40 5.53 -8.25
C ASP A 209 -14.17 4.65 -8.03
N MET A 210 -14.24 3.67 -7.11
CA MET A 210 -13.10 2.79 -6.80
C MET A 210 -12.65 1.93 -8.00
N ALA A 211 -13.53 1.64 -8.97
CA ALA A 211 -13.20 0.87 -10.17
C ALA A 211 -12.71 1.73 -11.35
N GLN A 212 -12.55 3.03 -11.15
CA GLN A 212 -12.11 3.96 -12.19
C GLN A 212 -10.61 4.31 -12.03
N ARG A 213 -10.00 4.87 -13.08
CA ARG A 213 -8.65 5.45 -12.95
C ARG A 213 -8.61 6.61 -11.95
N SER A 214 -9.75 7.25 -11.71
CA SER A 214 -9.96 8.28 -10.69
C SER A 214 -10.28 7.71 -9.30
N SER A 215 -9.94 6.45 -9.04
CA SER A 215 -10.23 5.74 -7.78
C SER A 215 -9.81 6.45 -6.48
N PRO A 216 -8.82 7.37 -6.45
CA PRO A 216 -8.57 8.19 -5.27
C PRO A 216 -9.72 9.12 -4.84
N ASN A 217 -10.78 9.25 -5.64
CA ASN A 217 -12.05 9.85 -5.21
C ASN A 217 -12.67 9.11 -4.00
N ASP A 218 -12.44 7.81 -3.90
CA ASP A 218 -12.83 7.01 -2.74
C ASP A 218 -11.66 6.90 -1.76
N TRP A 219 -11.86 7.28 -0.48
CA TRP A 219 -10.81 7.13 0.52
C TRP A 219 -10.41 5.67 0.77
N ILE A 220 -11.27 4.70 0.42
CA ILE A 220 -10.89 3.27 0.43
C ILE A 220 -9.60 3.05 -0.39
N PHE A 221 -9.39 3.81 -1.47
CA PHE A 221 -8.13 3.76 -2.22
C PHE A 221 -6.90 3.92 -1.31
N MET A 222 -6.89 4.94 -0.45
CA MET A 222 -5.76 5.20 0.44
C MET A 222 -5.61 4.13 1.53
N LEU A 223 -6.73 3.61 2.03
CA LEU A 223 -6.75 2.51 3.01
C LEU A 223 -6.20 1.22 2.41
N HIS A 224 -6.63 0.91 1.20
CA HIS A 224 -6.24 -0.25 0.41
C HIS A 224 -4.75 -0.18 0.03
N HIS A 225 -4.30 0.90 -0.59
CA HIS A 225 -2.89 1.04 -0.98
C HIS A 225 -1.94 1.11 0.22
N ALA A 226 -2.38 1.64 1.36
CA ALA A 226 -1.61 1.54 2.61
C ALA A 226 -1.48 0.07 3.07
N ASN A 227 -2.51 -0.77 2.88
CA ASN A 227 -2.41 -2.21 3.18
C ASN A 227 -1.49 -2.94 2.18
N LEU A 228 -1.60 -2.64 0.88
CA LEU A 228 -0.68 -3.22 -0.12
C LEU A 228 0.78 -2.83 0.18
N ASP A 229 1.01 -1.58 0.59
CA ASP A 229 2.33 -1.11 1.03
C ASP A 229 2.81 -1.84 2.29
N ARG A 230 1.91 -2.14 3.23
CA ARG A 230 2.20 -2.98 4.40
C ARG A 230 2.64 -4.40 3.99
N LEU A 231 1.98 -5.01 3.01
CA LEU A 231 2.37 -6.31 2.48
C LEU A 231 3.74 -6.25 1.80
N TRP A 232 4.02 -5.18 1.05
CA TRP A 232 5.35 -4.97 0.48
C TRP A 232 6.42 -4.81 1.56
N TRP A 233 6.17 -4.02 2.60
CA TRP A 233 7.06 -3.87 3.74
C TRP A 233 7.35 -5.21 4.44
N GLN A 234 6.35 -6.08 4.61
CA GLN A 234 6.54 -7.41 5.17
C GLN A 234 7.41 -8.30 4.26
N TRP A 235 7.19 -8.26 2.95
CA TRP A 235 8.02 -8.97 1.99
C TRP A 235 9.46 -8.44 1.99
N GLN A 236 9.66 -7.13 2.08
CA GLN A 236 10.97 -6.52 2.23
C GLN A 236 11.68 -7.02 3.51
N ALA A 237 10.97 -7.16 4.63
CA ALA A 237 11.52 -7.67 5.89
C ALA A 237 11.94 -9.15 5.83
N SER A 238 11.44 -9.92 4.86
CA SER A 238 11.83 -11.32 4.64
C SER A 238 13.10 -11.49 3.78
N GLY A 239 13.92 -10.46 3.67
CA GLY A 239 15.21 -10.49 2.96
C GLY A 239 15.22 -9.75 1.62
N HIS A 240 14.13 -9.02 1.28
CA HIS A 240 13.96 -8.35 -0.01
C HIS A 240 14.00 -6.82 0.08
N LEU A 241 14.62 -6.26 1.14
CA LEU A 241 14.58 -4.82 1.40
C LEU A 241 15.02 -3.99 0.20
N TRP A 242 16.07 -4.41 -0.50
CA TRP A 242 16.64 -3.67 -1.63
C TRP A 242 16.36 -4.34 -2.98
N THR A 243 15.44 -5.31 -3.02
CA THR A 243 15.06 -5.97 -4.27
C THR A 243 14.19 -5.04 -5.10
N MET A 244 14.71 -4.63 -6.26
CA MET A 244 14.01 -3.77 -7.21
C MET A 244 14.43 -4.14 -8.63
N ASP A 245 13.53 -4.72 -9.39
CA ASP A 245 13.73 -5.24 -10.75
C ASP A 245 12.43 -5.23 -11.54
N GLY A 246 12.48 -5.70 -12.78
CA GLY A 246 11.36 -5.77 -13.70
C GLY A 246 11.31 -4.58 -14.67
N PRO A 247 10.22 -4.44 -15.44
CA PRO A 247 10.10 -3.39 -16.45
C PRO A 247 9.44 -2.11 -15.92
N ASN A 248 9.83 -0.98 -16.51
CA ASN A 248 9.01 0.23 -16.60
C ASN A 248 7.97 0.08 -17.73
N ALA A 249 7.05 1.05 -17.84
CA ALA A 249 6.01 1.06 -18.87
C ALA A 249 6.56 1.10 -20.31
N ASP A 250 7.74 1.66 -20.51
CA ASP A 250 8.44 1.72 -21.80
C ASP A 250 9.29 0.47 -22.09
N GLY A 251 9.24 -0.53 -21.21
CA GLY A 251 10.02 -1.76 -21.31
C GLY A 251 11.47 -1.65 -20.81
N SER A 252 11.93 -0.47 -20.42
CA SER A 252 13.26 -0.32 -19.81
C SER A 252 13.33 -0.99 -18.44
N ALA A 253 14.52 -1.49 -18.07
CA ALA A 253 14.71 -2.09 -16.76
C ALA A 253 14.62 -1.04 -15.65
N ILE A 254 13.90 -1.36 -14.57
CA ILE A 254 13.83 -0.55 -13.36
C ILE A 254 14.94 -0.93 -12.38
N SER A 255 15.38 0.03 -11.58
CA SER A 255 16.37 -0.18 -10.53
C SER A 255 16.17 0.79 -9.36
N LEU A 256 16.95 0.64 -8.31
CA LEU A 256 16.93 1.55 -7.15
C LEU A 256 17.28 3.01 -7.50
N THR A 257 17.96 3.23 -8.62
CA THR A 257 18.31 4.58 -9.11
C THR A 257 17.30 5.16 -10.07
N SER A 258 16.35 4.36 -10.55
CA SER A 258 15.27 4.84 -11.42
C SER A 258 14.41 5.86 -10.69
N ALA A 259 13.94 6.88 -11.41
CA ALA A 259 13.04 7.87 -10.86
C ALA A 259 11.64 7.27 -10.62
N ILE A 260 11.04 7.60 -9.48
CA ILE A 260 9.61 7.34 -9.25
C ILE A 260 8.82 8.24 -10.19
N THR A 261 7.92 7.64 -10.97
CA THR A 261 7.04 8.35 -11.89
C THR A 261 6.40 9.56 -11.20
N TYR A 262 6.35 10.71 -11.86
CA TYR A 262 5.85 12.00 -11.37
C TYR A 262 6.71 12.62 -10.24
N PHE A 263 7.07 11.88 -9.20
CA PHE A 263 7.82 12.42 -8.05
C PHE A 263 9.27 12.74 -8.36
N ASN A 264 9.81 12.14 -9.41
CA ASN A 264 11.15 12.40 -9.95
C ASN A 264 12.29 12.26 -8.91
N GLU A 265 12.10 11.38 -7.94
CA GLU A 265 13.11 11.01 -6.95
C GLU A 265 13.51 9.54 -7.10
N PRO A 266 14.75 9.16 -6.75
CA PRO A 266 15.19 7.77 -6.86
C PRO A 266 14.34 6.81 -6.00
N ILE A 267 13.99 5.65 -6.54
CA ILE A 267 13.21 4.61 -5.85
C ILE A 267 13.85 4.24 -4.50
N ARG A 268 15.19 4.21 -4.41
CA ARG A 268 15.90 3.93 -3.15
C ARG A 268 15.42 4.78 -1.97
N ASN A 269 14.94 6.01 -2.23
CA ASN A 269 14.50 6.93 -1.18
C ASN A 269 13.23 6.49 -0.45
N VAL A 270 12.48 5.58 -1.05
CA VAL A 270 11.21 5.07 -0.47
C VAL A 270 11.31 3.60 -0.05
N MET A 271 12.45 2.92 -0.26
CA MET A 271 12.54 1.49 0.03
C MET A 271 12.44 1.16 1.52
N GLN A 272 13.10 1.92 2.37
CA GLN A 272 13.24 1.61 3.79
C GLN A 272 12.38 2.52 4.65
N LEU A 273 11.42 1.92 5.37
CA LEU A 273 10.63 2.64 6.37
C LEU A 273 11.47 2.96 7.62
N GLY A 274 11.20 4.08 8.28
CA GLY A 274 11.99 4.60 9.40
C GLY A 274 13.23 5.37 8.97
N TYR A 275 13.41 5.64 7.68
CA TYR A 275 14.57 6.35 7.13
C TYR A 275 14.16 7.42 6.11
N GLY A 276 14.97 8.45 5.99
CA GLY A 276 14.76 9.57 5.07
C GLY A 276 13.42 10.25 5.31
N GLN A 277 12.57 10.30 4.29
CA GLN A 277 11.23 10.85 4.41
C GLN A 277 10.18 9.81 4.85
N MET A 278 10.48 8.51 4.79
CA MET A 278 9.55 7.43 5.14
C MET A 278 9.52 7.17 6.66
N CYS A 279 9.31 8.24 7.47
CA CYS A 279 9.36 8.18 8.93
C CYS A 279 8.12 7.55 9.56
N PHE A 280 7.66 6.45 9.02
CA PHE A 280 6.53 5.69 9.53
C PHE A 280 6.83 4.18 9.57
N GLN A 281 5.99 3.45 10.29
CA GLN A 281 5.91 2.01 10.30
C GLN A 281 4.44 1.58 10.29
N TYR A 282 4.18 0.31 10.03
CA TYR A 282 2.86 -0.27 10.20
C TYR A 282 2.73 -0.92 11.57
N ALA A 283 1.53 -0.84 12.18
CA ALA A 283 1.23 -1.64 13.35
C ALA A 283 1.38 -3.12 12.95
N SER A 284 2.23 -3.84 13.66
CA SER A 284 2.48 -5.26 13.44
C SER A 284 1.31 -6.07 14.00
N ASN A 285 0.24 -6.17 13.22
CA ASN A 285 -0.70 -7.27 13.40
C ASN A 285 -0.24 -8.39 12.44
N LEU A 286 0.89 -9.01 12.77
CA LEU A 286 1.05 -10.41 12.40
C LEU A 286 -0.11 -11.10 13.08
N LEU A 287 -1.11 -11.56 12.31
CA LEU A 287 -2.00 -12.61 12.77
C LEU A 287 -1.07 -13.74 13.16
N SER A 288 -0.78 -13.86 14.45
CA SER A 288 0.00 -14.98 14.94
C SER A 288 -0.81 -16.22 14.58
N ARG A 289 -0.15 -17.34 14.30
CA ARG A 289 -0.84 -18.63 14.13
C ARG A 289 -1.88 -18.88 15.23
N ARG A 290 -1.65 -18.34 16.44
CA ARG A 290 -2.57 -18.40 17.58
C ARG A 290 -3.90 -17.66 17.36
N ASP A 291 -3.91 -16.53 16.63
CA ASP A 291 -5.15 -15.78 16.40
C ASP A 291 -6.01 -16.44 15.33
N LEU A 292 -5.40 -17.17 14.38
CA LEU A 292 -6.12 -17.96 13.38
C LEU A 292 -6.72 -19.23 14.00
N ASP A 293 -6.03 -19.86 14.95
CA ASP A 293 -6.51 -21.07 15.65
C ASP A 293 -7.63 -20.71 16.64
N ALA A 294 -7.53 -19.61 17.37
CA ALA A 294 -8.56 -19.17 18.33
C ALA A 294 -9.92 -18.84 17.66
N THR A 295 -9.90 -18.33 16.41
CA THR A 295 -11.14 -18.10 15.66
C THR A 295 -11.75 -19.36 15.08
N SER A 296 -10.98 -20.43 14.89
CA SER A 296 -11.45 -21.74 14.45
C SER A 296 -12.03 -22.56 15.62
N GLU A 297 -11.38 -22.54 16.79
CA GLU A 297 -11.82 -23.28 17.97
C GLU A 297 -13.10 -22.71 18.61
N SER A 298 -13.26 -21.38 18.67
CA SER A 298 -14.47 -20.78 19.25
C SER A 298 -15.76 -21.07 18.44
N ARG A 299 -15.63 -21.48 17.17
CA ARG A 299 -16.78 -21.88 16.31
C ARG A 299 -17.11 -23.38 16.39
N ILE A 300 -16.18 -24.21 16.82
CA ILE A 300 -16.42 -25.66 16.98
C ILE A 300 -17.15 -25.94 18.30
N VAL A 301 -16.84 -25.20 19.37
CA VAL A 301 -17.45 -25.40 20.69
C VAL A 301 -18.92 -24.94 20.73
N SER A 302 -19.37 -24.05 19.82
CA SER A 302 -20.78 -23.57 19.79
C SER A 302 -21.73 -24.47 18.99
N LYS A 303 -21.29 -25.63 18.46
CA LYS A 303 -22.07 -26.56 17.63
C LYS A 303 -22.10 -28.00 18.14
N LEU A 304 -21.81 -28.23 19.40
CA LEU A 304 -22.09 -29.54 20.03
C LEU A 304 -23.38 -29.44 20.84
N PRO A 305 -24.30 -30.43 20.68
CA PRO A 305 -25.64 -30.41 21.29
C PRO A 305 -25.60 -30.52 22.81
#